data_28bab0e51300ff017007e03dcc4f48c8
#
_entry.id   28bab0e51300ff017007e03dcc4f48c8
#
_cell.length_a   1.000
_cell.length_b   1.000
_cell.length_c   1.000
_cell.angle_alpha   90.00
_cell.angle_beta   90.00
_cell.angle_gamma   90.00
#
_symmetry.space_group_name_H-M   'P 1'
#
loop_
_entity.id
_entity.type
_entity.pdbx_description
1 polymer ?
#
loop_
_entity_poly.entity_id
_entity_poly.type
_entity_poly.pdbx_seq_one_letter_code
_entity_poly.pdbx_strand_id
1 'polypeptide(L)'
;IAWAMSAVVCLSGCGKQPDREEVLRTTVESVNALTPIEVDEITRLDSASYQLPATLRYHYTLALDSLSAAERADMIEYMRTTLPERLREERGSAALAELGVELQYLYGNPSGEPLFVVEIAPEEYALQIVND
;
A
#
# COMPACT_ATOMS: atom_id res chain seq x y z
N ILE A 1 -4.67 10.61 -9.49
CA ILE A 1 -3.97 10.00 -8.36
C ILE A 1 -3.00 8.97 -8.89
N ALA A 2 -1.74 9.11 -8.54
CA ALA A 2 -0.72 8.16 -8.94
C ALA A 2 -0.73 6.92 -8.06
N TRP A 3 -0.12 5.90 -8.57
CA TRP A 3 -0.14 4.58 -7.97
C TRP A 3 0.75 4.51 -6.73
N ALA A 4 0.30 3.73 -5.79
CA ALA A 4 1.11 3.38 -4.66
C ALA A 4 2.35 2.61 -5.13
N MET A 5 3.47 2.87 -4.51
CA MET A 5 4.68 2.09 -4.76
C MET A 5 4.48 0.66 -4.31
N SER A 6 4.94 -0.27 -5.12
CA SER A 6 4.95 -1.65 -4.68
C SER A 6 6.04 -1.86 -3.64
N ALA A 7 5.74 -2.67 -2.67
CA ALA A 7 6.71 -3.07 -1.67
C ALA A 7 7.71 -4.04 -2.30
N VAL A 8 8.98 -3.71 -2.26
CA VAL A 8 10.02 -4.66 -2.66
C VAL A 8 10.29 -5.54 -1.45
N VAL A 9 9.79 -6.75 -1.51
CA VAL A 9 10.06 -7.74 -0.47
C VAL A 9 11.23 -8.59 -0.92
N CYS A 10 12.38 -8.38 -0.29
CA CYS A 10 13.53 -9.24 -0.52
C CYS A 10 13.35 -10.52 0.29
N LEU A 11 12.82 -11.54 -0.35
CA LEU A 11 12.74 -12.85 0.23
C LEU A 11 14.06 -13.57 -0.04
N SER A 12 15.00 -13.47 0.89
CA SER A 12 16.21 -14.28 0.83
C SER A 12 15.85 -15.68 1.29
N GLY A 13 15.60 -16.57 0.31
CA GLY A 13 15.08 -17.88 0.58
C GLY A 13 16.13 -18.84 1.10
N CYS A 14 16.01 -19.26 2.36
CA CYS A 14 16.66 -20.44 2.91
C CYS A 14 15.60 -21.46 3.34
N GLY A 15 14.62 -21.73 2.47
CA GLY A 15 13.65 -22.81 2.72
C GLY A 15 12.69 -22.64 3.88
N LYS A 16 12.79 -21.56 4.65
CA LYS A 16 11.85 -21.24 5.71
C LYS A 16 10.93 -20.12 5.27
N GLN A 17 9.65 -20.22 5.61
CA GLN A 17 8.74 -19.10 5.42
C GLN A 17 9.26 -17.93 6.24
N PRO A 18 9.37 -16.74 5.67
CA PRO A 18 9.79 -15.57 6.41
C PRO A 18 8.78 -15.26 7.50
N ASP A 19 9.26 -14.80 8.64
CA ASP A 19 8.42 -14.30 9.71
C ASP A 19 7.72 -13.04 9.22
N ARG A 20 6.40 -12.99 9.40
CA ARG A 20 5.58 -11.87 8.93
C ARG A 20 6.05 -10.53 9.49
N GLU A 21 6.36 -10.48 10.78
CA GLU A 21 6.86 -9.27 11.41
C GLU A 21 8.16 -8.80 10.77
N GLU A 22 9.07 -9.71 10.49
CA GLU A 22 10.33 -9.38 9.83
C GLU A 22 10.11 -8.83 8.42
N VAL A 23 9.18 -9.43 7.67
CA VAL A 23 8.83 -8.96 6.33
C VAL A 23 8.23 -7.56 6.39
N LEU A 24 7.33 -7.31 7.34
CA LEU A 24 6.72 -5.98 7.52
C LEU A 24 7.79 -4.93 7.86
N ARG A 25 8.67 -5.25 8.81
CA ARG A 25 9.75 -4.35 9.20
C ARG A 25 10.69 -4.04 8.04
N THR A 26 11.13 -5.06 7.33
CA THR A 26 12.04 -4.92 6.20
C THR A 26 11.41 -4.10 5.08
N THR A 27 10.12 -4.34 4.80
CA THR A 27 9.38 -3.60 3.79
C THR A 27 9.32 -2.12 4.15
N VAL A 28 8.96 -1.81 5.40
CA VAL A 28 8.88 -0.43 5.89
C VAL A 28 10.25 0.26 5.82
N GLU A 29 11.30 -0.41 6.26
CA GLU A 29 12.65 0.14 6.19
C GLU A 29 13.07 0.44 4.75
N SER A 30 12.76 -0.45 3.82
CA SER A 30 13.09 -0.29 2.40
C SER A 30 12.35 0.90 1.78
N VAL A 31 11.06 1.03 2.08
CA VAL A 31 10.26 2.16 1.59
C VAL A 31 10.77 3.47 2.18
N ASN A 32 10.99 3.50 3.50
CA ASN A 32 11.40 4.72 4.18
C ASN A 32 12.82 5.18 3.79
N ALA A 33 13.66 4.27 3.32
CA ALA A 33 14.97 4.63 2.80
C ALA A 33 14.88 5.44 1.49
N LEU A 34 13.77 5.32 0.78
CA LEU A 34 13.54 6.00 -0.50
C LEU A 34 12.64 7.23 -0.38
N THR A 35 11.93 7.37 0.74
CA THR A 35 10.97 8.47 0.91
C THR A 35 11.63 9.76 1.41
N PRO A 36 11.05 10.93 1.12
CA PRO A 36 9.80 11.12 0.39
C PRO A 36 9.96 10.90 -1.12
N ILE A 37 8.90 10.42 -1.74
CA ILE A 37 8.89 10.15 -3.19
C ILE A 37 7.75 10.92 -3.84
N GLU A 38 8.10 11.75 -4.82
CA GLU A 38 7.09 12.42 -5.67
C GLU A 38 6.52 11.39 -6.63
N VAL A 39 5.28 10.99 -6.39
CA VAL A 39 4.62 9.96 -7.20
C VAL A 39 4.03 10.59 -8.47
N ASP A 40 3.43 11.76 -8.34
CA ASP A 40 2.99 12.61 -9.45
C ASP A 40 2.95 14.07 -8.99
N GLU A 41 2.38 14.95 -9.81
CA GLU A 41 2.38 16.40 -9.55
C GLU A 41 1.67 16.80 -8.27
N ILE A 42 0.73 15.99 -7.78
CA ILE A 42 -0.06 16.30 -6.58
C ILE A 42 0.10 15.27 -5.46
N THR A 43 0.82 14.16 -5.71
CA THR A 43 0.91 13.05 -4.76
C THR A 43 2.33 12.79 -4.33
N ARG A 44 2.56 12.75 -3.03
CA ARG A 44 3.87 12.43 -2.45
C ARG A 44 3.70 11.28 -1.46
N LEU A 45 4.53 10.25 -1.58
CA LEU A 45 4.63 9.21 -0.56
C LEU A 45 5.61 9.69 0.51
N ASP A 46 5.13 9.91 1.71
CA ASP A 46 5.91 10.45 2.81
C ASP A 46 6.66 9.39 3.60
N SER A 47 6.01 8.27 3.87
CA SER A 47 6.57 7.21 4.70
C SER A 47 5.70 5.96 4.64
N ALA A 48 6.23 4.89 5.20
CA ALA A 48 5.46 3.69 5.48
C ALA A 48 5.60 3.34 6.96
N SER A 49 4.63 2.62 7.48
CA SER A 49 4.66 2.10 8.85
C SER A 49 3.94 0.76 8.87
N TYR A 50 4.06 0.02 9.96
CA TYR A 50 3.34 -1.24 10.11
C TYR A 50 2.77 -1.36 11.52
N GLN A 51 1.74 -2.18 11.63
CA GLN A 51 1.15 -2.54 12.91
C GLN A 51 0.96 -4.06 12.95
N LEU A 52 1.37 -4.65 14.05
CA LEU A 52 1.16 -6.07 14.25
C LEU A 52 -0.31 -6.37 14.51
N PRO A 53 -0.82 -7.53 14.12
CA PRO A 53 -0.05 -8.64 13.55
C PRO A 53 0.22 -8.56 12.06
N ALA A 54 -0.54 -7.80 11.26
CA ALA A 54 -0.48 -7.94 9.82
C ALA A 54 -0.98 -6.73 9.03
N THR A 55 -0.63 -5.52 9.45
CA THR A 55 -1.06 -4.30 8.75
C THR A 55 0.14 -3.50 8.26
N LEU A 56 0.15 -3.15 6.97
CA LEU A 56 1.15 -2.28 6.36
C LEU A 56 0.46 -1.00 5.92
N ARG A 57 1.01 0.15 6.30
CA ARG A 57 0.45 1.47 6.00
C ARG A 57 1.38 2.31 5.15
N TYR A 58 0.81 2.93 4.13
CA TYR A 58 1.51 3.92 3.30
C TYR A 58 0.88 5.29 3.55
N HIS A 59 1.72 6.26 3.91
CA HIS A 59 1.30 7.62 4.24
C HIS A 59 1.60 8.55 3.09
N TYR A 60 0.54 9.14 2.51
CA TYR A 60 0.64 10.04 1.36
C TYR A 60 0.16 11.43 1.69
N THR A 61 0.74 12.43 1.04
CA THR A 61 0.23 13.80 1.03
C THR A 61 -0.26 14.13 -0.37
N LEU A 62 -1.49 14.63 -0.46
CA LEU A 62 -2.04 15.21 -1.68
C LEU A 62 -1.95 16.72 -1.60
N ALA A 63 -1.59 17.37 -2.71
CA ALA A 63 -1.52 18.84 -2.77
C ALA A 63 -2.92 19.44 -2.99
N LEU A 64 -3.86 19.05 -2.11
CA LEU A 64 -5.25 19.50 -2.11
C LEU A 64 -5.62 19.87 -0.69
N ASP A 65 -6.28 21.01 -0.51
CA ASP A 65 -6.67 21.46 0.83
C ASP A 65 -7.82 20.62 1.42
N SER A 66 -8.76 20.23 0.58
CA SER A 66 -9.93 19.46 1.00
C SER A 66 -10.54 18.71 -0.19
N LEU A 67 -11.42 17.76 0.13
CA LEU A 67 -12.21 17.02 -0.85
C LEU A 67 -13.68 17.08 -0.44
N SER A 68 -14.56 17.26 -1.40
CA SER A 68 -15.99 17.10 -1.15
C SER A 68 -16.29 15.63 -0.87
N ALA A 69 -17.46 15.34 -0.29
CA ALA A 69 -17.88 13.98 -0.03
C ALA A 69 -17.95 13.15 -1.32
N ALA A 70 -18.42 13.76 -2.41
CA ALA A 70 -18.51 13.10 -3.71
C ALA A 70 -17.13 12.81 -4.30
N GLU A 71 -16.21 13.76 -4.24
CA GLU A 71 -14.84 13.59 -4.72
C GLU A 71 -14.12 12.49 -3.93
N ARG A 72 -14.30 12.48 -2.61
CA ARG A 72 -13.70 11.45 -1.76
C ARG A 72 -14.22 10.06 -2.11
N ALA A 73 -15.54 9.93 -2.27
CA ALA A 73 -16.15 8.65 -2.62
C ALA A 73 -15.65 8.15 -3.98
N ASP A 74 -15.52 9.03 -4.97
CA ASP A 74 -15.03 8.68 -6.29
C ASP A 74 -13.57 8.22 -6.24
N MET A 75 -12.73 8.87 -5.46
CA MET A 75 -11.32 8.50 -5.31
C MET A 75 -11.17 7.14 -4.63
N ILE A 76 -11.93 6.91 -3.58
CA ILE A 76 -11.90 5.62 -2.87
C ILE A 76 -12.36 4.50 -3.80
N GLU A 77 -13.47 4.70 -4.52
CA GLU A 77 -13.97 3.70 -5.45
C GLU A 77 -12.97 3.40 -6.56
N TYR A 78 -12.37 4.43 -7.14
CA TYR A 78 -11.36 4.27 -8.18
C TYR A 78 -10.18 3.42 -7.67
N MET A 79 -9.66 3.73 -6.50
CA MET A 79 -8.54 3.00 -5.93
C MET A 79 -8.91 1.57 -5.56
N ARG A 80 -10.08 1.35 -4.98
CA ARG A 80 -10.53 0.01 -4.63
C ARG A 80 -10.78 -0.88 -5.85
N THR A 81 -11.06 -0.27 -6.99
CA THR A 81 -11.27 -1.00 -8.24
C THR A 81 -9.95 -1.31 -8.95
N THR A 82 -9.02 -0.37 -8.96
CA THR A 82 -7.82 -0.48 -9.79
C THR A 82 -6.60 -1.00 -9.04
N LEU A 83 -6.47 -0.68 -7.76
CA LEU A 83 -5.29 -1.03 -6.97
C LEU A 83 -5.09 -2.53 -6.80
N PRO A 84 -6.11 -3.34 -6.48
CA PRO A 84 -5.92 -4.79 -6.35
C PRO A 84 -5.38 -5.45 -7.61
N GLU A 85 -5.84 -5.03 -8.78
CA GLU A 85 -5.35 -5.57 -10.05
C GLU A 85 -3.87 -5.32 -10.26
N ARG A 86 -3.42 -4.11 -9.94
CA ARG A 86 -2.00 -3.76 -10.05
C ARG A 86 -1.15 -4.50 -9.04
N LEU A 87 -1.65 -4.65 -7.82
CA LEU A 87 -0.94 -5.38 -6.78
C LEU A 87 -0.74 -6.85 -7.14
N ARG A 88 -1.73 -7.47 -7.80
CA ARG A 88 -1.61 -8.86 -8.23
C ARG A 88 -0.52 -9.07 -9.27
N GLU A 89 -0.20 -8.04 -10.05
CA GLU A 89 0.83 -8.11 -11.07
C GLU A 89 2.25 -7.98 -10.50
N GLU A 90 2.37 -7.58 -9.26
CA GLU A 90 3.66 -7.34 -8.61
C GLU A 90 4.04 -8.49 -7.69
N ARG A 91 5.25 -9.03 -7.86
CA ARG A 91 5.73 -10.19 -7.09
C ARG A 91 5.82 -9.92 -5.59
N GLY A 92 6.29 -8.74 -5.21
CA GLY A 92 6.42 -8.38 -3.80
C GLY A 92 5.07 -8.32 -3.11
N SER A 93 4.06 -7.81 -3.80
CA SER A 93 2.70 -7.72 -3.26
C SER A 93 2.07 -9.09 -3.08
N ALA A 94 2.31 -10.01 -4.02
CA ALA A 94 1.80 -11.38 -3.90
C ALA A 94 2.32 -12.05 -2.63
N ALA A 95 3.59 -11.83 -2.30
CA ALA A 95 4.20 -12.39 -1.09
C ALA A 95 3.53 -11.84 0.19
N LEU A 96 3.20 -10.55 0.19
CA LEU A 96 2.48 -9.94 1.32
C LEU A 96 1.07 -10.51 1.46
N ALA A 97 0.38 -10.75 0.35
CA ALA A 97 -0.94 -11.37 0.37
C ALA A 97 -0.91 -12.77 0.96
N GLU A 98 0.10 -13.57 0.59
CA GLU A 98 0.28 -14.92 1.14
C GLU A 98 0.50 -14.92 2.64
N LEU A 99 1.14 -13.86 3.15
CA LEU A 99 1.36 -13.68 4.59
C LEU A 99 0.14 -13.10 5.31
N GLY A 100 -0.94 -12.82 4.60
CA GLY A 100 -2.18 -12.30 5.17
C GLY A 100 -2.09 -10.82 5.57
N VAL A 101 -1.27 -10.04 4.87
CA VAL A 101 -1.07 -8.63 5.22
C VAL A 101 -2.18 -7.76 4.63
N GLU A 102 -2.81 -6.95 5.49
CA GLU A 102 -3.73 -5.91 5.08
C GLU A 102 -2.94 -4.66 4.70
N LEU A 103 -3.32 -4.02 3.60
CA LEU A 103 -2.70 -2.78 3.16
C LEU A 103 -3.62 -1.60 3.43
N GLN A 104 -3.07 -0.52 3.98
CA GLN A 104 -3.80 0.72 4.22
C GLN A 104 -3.05 1.86 3.53
N TYR A 105 -3.80 2.65 2.77
CA TYR A 105 -3.30 3.81 2.04
C TYR A 105 -3.94 5.05 2.65
N LEU A 106 -3.15 5.84 3.37
CA LEU A 106 -3.63 7.00 4.11
C LEU A 106 -3.24 8.27 3.37
N TYR A 107 -4.23 9.05 2.97
CA TYR A 107 -4.02 10.28 2.22
C TYR A 107 -4.41 11.48 3.08
N GLY A 108 -3.47 12.41 3.26
CA GLY A 108 -3.68 13.64 4.00
C GLY A 108 -3.40 14.87 3.13
N ASN A 109 -3.79 16.04 3.63
CA ASN A 109 -3.49 17.31 2.97
C ASN A 109 -2.12 17.85 3.46
N PRO A 110 -1.60 18.94 2.86
CA PRO A 110 -0.30 19.50 3.29
C PRO A 110 -0.27 19.96 4.74
N SER A 111 -1.42 20.21 5.35
CA SER A 111 -1.50 20.58 6.78
C SER A 111 -1.53 19.36 7.70
N GLY A 112 -1.50 18.15 7.15
CA GLY A 112 -1.52 16.91 7.92
C GLY A 112 -2.92 16.41 8.29
N GLU A 113 -3.98 17.05 7.80
CA GLU A 113 -5.35 16.60 8.05
C GLU A 113 -5.69 15.41 7.15
N PRO A 114 -6.33 14.35 7.68
CA PRO A 114 -6.68 13.21 6.86
C PRO A 114 -7.77 13.55 5.83
N LEU A 115 -7.55 13.11 4.59
CA LEU A 115 -8.52 13.28 3.51
C LEU A 115 -9.34 12.01 3.30
N PHE A 116 -8.68 10.86 3.18
CA PHE A 116 -9.34 9.57 3.08
C PHE A 116 -8.35 8.43 3.32
N VAL A 117 -8.90 7.24 3.57
CA VAL A 117 -8.13 6.00 3.76
C VAL A 117 -8.72 4.94 2.84
N VAL A 118 -7.84 4.16 2.19
CA VAL A 118 -8.24 2.99 1.40
C VAL A 118 -7.62 1.76 2.04
N GLU A 119 -8.44 0.78 2.36
CA GLU A 119 -8.01 -0.48 2.95
C GLU A 119 -8.20 -1.61 1.94
N ILE A 120 -7.15 -2.41 1.75
CA ILE A 120 -7.16 -3.55 0.83
C ILE A 120 -6.84 -4.80 1.64
N ALA A 121 -7.79 -5.72 1.71
CA ALA A 121 -7.60 -6.99 2.41
C ALA A 121 -6.71 -7.92 1.60
N PRO A 122 -5.98 -8.85 2.25
CA PRO A 122 -5.07 -9.74 1.51
C PRO A 122 -5.78 -10.58 0.45
N GLU A 123 -7.03 -10.96 0.65
CA GLU A 123 -7.82 -11.71 -0.33
C GLU A 123 -8.06 -10.93 -1.61
N GLU A 124 -8.09 -9.60 -1.52
CA GLU A 124 -8.39 -8.71 -2.65
C GLU A 124 -7.22 -8.60 -3.63
N TYR A 125 -5.99 -8.80 -3.17
CA TYR A 125 -4.81 -8.68 -4.04
C TYR A 125 -3.98 -9.96 -4.13
N ALA A 126 -4.48 -11.06 -3.60
CA ALA A 126 -3.85 -12.36 -3.75
C ALA A 126 -3.87 -12.82 -5.20
N LEU A 127 -2.86 -13.59 -5.59
CA LEU A 127 -2.83 -14.20 -6.91
C LEU A 127 -4.03 -15.12 -7.06
N GLN A 128 -4.82 -14.89 -8.12
CA GLN A 128 -5.92 -15.78 -8.43
C GLN A 128 -5.38 -16.95 -9.26
N ILE A 129 -5.43 -18.15 -8.68
CA ILE A 129 -5.13 -19.36 -9.43
C ILE A 129 -6.40 -19.71 -10.18
N VAL A 130 -6.37 -19.54 -11.49
CA VAL A 130 -7.47 -19.98 -12.34
C VAL A 130 -7.28 -21.47 -12.53
N ASN A 131 -8.07 -22.27 -11.83
CA ASN A 131 -8.12 -23.70 -12.08
C ASN A 131 -9.08 -23.94 -13.25
N ASP A 132 -8.50 -24.25 -14.37
CA ASP A 132 -9.28 -24.75 -15.51
C ASP A 132 -9.65 -26.21 -15.28
#